data_77c0e74ce689df713988a410e846451f
#
_entry.id   77c0e74ce689df713988a410e846451f
#
_cell.length_a   1.000
_cell.length_b   1.000
_cell.length_c   1.000
_cell.angle_alpha   90.00
_cell.angle_beta   90.00
_cell.angle_gamma   90.00
#
_symmetry.space_group_name_H-M   'P 1'
#
loop_
_entity.id
_entity.type
_entity.pdbx_description
1 polymer ?
#
loop_
_entity_poly.entity_id
_entity_poly.type
_entity_poly.pdbx_seq_one_letter_code
_entity_poly.pdbx_strand_id
1 'polypeptide(L)'
;MMLVPTRVAESSIHGNGLVAVKFIAKGTPIWRFLAGFDHDFPPETWAAMPEPARSHTRHYCFVRQGDFHVILSGDHACFINHSDRPNTGASKDAASPVTTVAWRDIQAGEEITCNYWSYDADAPWKLGVVPRDAPLGAGLATA
;
A
#
# COMPACT_ATOMS: atom_id res chain seq x y z
N MET A 1 -8.14 0.93 -6.16
CA MET A 1 -8.10 0.65 -7.62
C MET A 1 -7.04 1.52 -8.26
N MET A 2 -6.15 0.93 -9.05
CA MET A 2 -5.16 1.66 -9.87
C MET A 2 -5.86 2.50 -10.93
N LEU A 3 -5.33 3.71 -11.16
CA LEU A 3 -5.86 4.69 -12.12
C LEU A 3 -4.96 4.87 -13.35
N VAL A 4 -3.81 4.19 -13.37
CA VAL A 4 -2.83 4.23 -14.45
C VAL A 4 -2.47 2.82 -14.91
N PRO A 5 -2.07 2.61 -16.17
CA PRO A 5 -1.64 1.30 -16.66
C PRO A 5 -0.36 0.84 -15.95
N THR A 6 -0.43 -0.34 -15.33
CA THR A 6 0.68 -0.94 -14.61
C THR A 6 0.82 -2.42 -14.93
N ARG A 7 1.99 -2.99 -14.66
CA ARG A 7 2.25 -4.42 -14.72
C ARG A 7 3.05 -4.88 -13.51
N VAL A 8 2.85 -6.11 -13.10
CA VAL A 8 3.68 -6.76 -12.08
C VAL A 8 4.95 -7.29 -12.73
N ALA A 9 6.09 -7.07 -12.10
CA ALA A 9 7.39 -7.58 -12.54
C ALA A 9 8.27 -7.87 -11.34
N GLU A 10 9.36 -8.62 -11.54
CA GLU A 10 10.40 -8.80 -10.53
C GLU A 10 10.96 -7.43 -10.11
N SER A 11 11.13 -7.25 -8.81
CA SER A 11 11.60 -6.01 -8.20
C SER A 11 13.02 -6.15 -7.65
N SER A 12 13.85 -5.14 -7.84
CA SER A 12 15.15 -5.04 -7.18
C SER A 12 15.04 -4.67 -5.69
N ILE A 13 13.85 -4.25 -5.24
CA ILE A 13 13.59 -3.87 -3.85
C ILE A 13 13.20 -5.10 -3.04
N HIS A 14 12.12 -5.76 -3.43
CA HIS A 14 11.61 -6.96 -2.76
C HIS A 14 10.63 -7.72 -3.66
N GLY A 15 10.85 -9.01 -3.89
CA GLY A 15 9.93 -9.91 -4.58
C GLY A 15 9.44 -9.36 -5.92
N ASN A 16 8.13 -9.17 -6.02
CA ASN A 16 7.49 -8.51 -7.15
C ASN A 16 7.21 -7.04 -6.84
N GLY A 17 7.28 -6.20 -7.86
CA GLY A 17 6.93 -4.79 -7.81
C GLY A 17 5.91 -4.40 -8.86
N LEU A 18 5.38 -3.22 -8.75
CA LEU A 18 4.44 -2.65 -9.70
C LEU A 18 5.17 -1.65 -10.59
N VAL A 19 5.13 -1.87 -11.89
CA VAL A 19 5.90 -1.10 -12.88
C VAL A 19 4.97 -0.29 -13.77
N ALA A 20 5.31 0.98 -14.02
CA ALA A 20 4.59 1.85 -14.95
C ALA A 20 4.73 1.34 -16.39
N VAL A 21 3.60 1.15 -17.09
CA VAL A 21 3.59 0.73 -18.51
C VAL A 21 3.86 1.93 -19.43
N LYS A 22 3.46 3.12 -19.01
CA LYS A 22 3.64 4.39 -19.75
C LYS A 22 4.21 5.46 -18.82
N PHE A 23 4.73 6.53 -19.40
CA PHE A 23 5.10 7.72 -18.66
C PHE A 23 3.92 8.25 -17.84
N ILE A 24 4.20 8.63 -16.59
CA ILE A 24 3.24 9.21 -15.65
C ILE A 24 3.79 10.55 -15.20
N ALA A 25 3.08 11.63 -15.51
CA ALA A 25 3.48 12.97 -15.10
C ALA A 25 3.27 13.17 -13.59
N LYS A 26 4.11 14.02 -12.97
CA LYS A 26 3.92 14.49 -11.60
C LYS A 26 2.49 15.01 -11.39
N GLY A 27 1.90 14.64 -10.25
CA GLY A 27 0.54 15.03 -9.87
C GLY A 27 -0.57 14.12 -10.45
N THR A 28 -0.24 13.19 -11.32
CA THR A 28 -1.23 12.23 -11.86
C THR A 28 -1.77 11.36 -10.72
N PRO A 29 -3.12 11.22 -10.59
CA PRO A 29 -3.74 10.26 -9.69
C PRO A 29 -3.29 8.83 -10.01
N ILE A 30 -2.82 8.09 -9.01
CA ILE A 30 -2.27 6.73 -9.17
C ILE A 30 -3.25 5.68 -8.65
N TRP A 31 -3.80 5.90 -7.44
CA TRP A 31 -4.69 4.95 -6.79
C TRP A 31 -5.74 5.67 -5.94
N ARG A 32 -6.94 5.11 -5.89
CA ARG A 32 -7.99 5.50 -4.92
C ARG A 32 -8.75 4.27 -4.46
N PHE A 33 -9.30 4.32 -3.26
CA PHE A 33 -10.23 3.30 -2.80
C PHE A 33 -11.52 3.33 -3.62
N LEU A 34 -11.99 2.15 -4.06
CA LEU A 34 -13.26 1.98 -4.74
C LEU A 34 -14.08 0.90 -4.04
N ALA A 35 -15.15 1.33 -3.35
CA ALA A 35 -16.06 0.42 -2.67
C ALA A 35 -16.64 -0.62 -3.63
N GLY A 36 -16.69 -1.89 -3.18
CA GLY A 36 -17.16 -3.02 -3.99
C GLY A 36 -16.09 -3.64 -4.89
N PHE A 37 -14.94 -2.97 -5.05
CA PHE A 37 -13.76 -3.51 -5.74
C PHE A 37 -12.59 -3.71 -4.77
N ASP A 38 -12.28 -2.71 -3.96
CA ASP A 38 -11.33 -2.80 -2.87
C ASP A 38 -12.08 -3.20 -1.58
N HIS A 39 -11.40 -3.90 -0.67
CA HIS A 39 -11.98 -4.38 0.57
C HIS A 39 -11.49 -3.57 1.77
N ASP A 40 -12.40 -3.23 2.65
CA ASP A 40 -12.15 -2.54 3.92
C ASP A 40 -12.68 -3.44 5.05
N PHE A 41 -11.77 -4.06 5.81
CA PHE A 41 -12.10 -4.95 6.91
C PHE A 41 -11.89 -4.23 8.24
N PRO A 42 -12.95 -4.06 9.06
CA PRO A 42 -12.78 -3.68 10.46
C PRO A 42 -11.81 -4.64 11.19
N PRO A 43 -11.05 -4.17 12.19
CA PRO A 43 -10.05 -4.98 12.88
C PRO A 43 -10.61 -6.31 13.44
N GLU A 44 -11.82 -6.28 13.98
CA GLU A 44 -12.51 -7.46 14.52
C GLU A 44 -12.91 -8.45 13.43
N THR A 45 -13.32 -7.97 12.26
CA THR A 45 -13.64 -8.82 11.10
C THR A 45 -12.38 -9.52 10.59
N TRP A 46 -11.28 -8.78 10.48
CA TRP A 46 -10.00 -9.36 10.07
C TRP A 46 -9.50 -10.39 11.10
N ALA A 47 -9.57 -10.09 12.40
CA ALA A 47 -9.14 -10.98 13.47
C ALA A 47 -9.94 -12.30 13.51
N ALA A 48 -11.21 -12.27 13.10
CA ALA A 48 -12.07 -13.45 13.02
C ALA A 48 -11.83 -14.31 11.77
N MET A 49 -11.02 -13.86 10.80
CA MET A 49 -10.69 -14.65 9.62
C MET A 49 -9.90 -15.91 10.02
N PRO A 50 -10.22 -17.08 9.41
CA PRO A 50 -9.41 -18.27 9.61
C PRO A 50 -8.04 -18.14 8.95
N GLU A 51 -7.04 -18.87 9.47
CA GLU A 51 -5.81 -19.12 8.71
C GLU A 51 -6.12 -20.11 7.56
N PRO A 52 -5.53 -19.94 6.35
CA PRO A 52 -4.47 -18.98 6.00
C PRO A 52 -4.97 -17.63 5.46
N ALA A 53 -6.28 -17.35 5.47
CA ALA A 53 -6.83 -16.10 4.92
C ALA A 53 -6.28 -14.86 5.64
N ARG A 54 -6.16 -14.94 6.98
CA ARG A 54 -5.63 -13.86 7.80
C ARG A 54 -4.17 -13.54 7.46
N SER A 55 -3.32 -14.56 7.37
CA SER A 55 -1.91 -14.39 6.98
C SER A 55 -1.76 -13.83 5.57
N HIS A 56 -2.58 -14.31 4.61
CA HIS A 56 -2.59 -13.82 3.24
C HIS A 56 -2.97 -12.34 3.18
N THR A 57 -4.07 -11.96 3.82
CA THR A 57 -4.52 -10.57 3.82
C THR A 57 -3.51 -9.65 4.49
N ARG A 58 -2.89 -10.04 5.62
CA ARG A 58 -1.84 -9.25 6.27
C ARG A 58 -0.65 -8.98 5.33
N HIS A 59 -0.30 -9.94 4.51
CA HIS A 59 0.82 -9.81 3.59
C HIS A 59 0.55 -8.80 2.46
N TYR A 60 -0.67 -8.79 1.91
CA TYR A 60 -1.04 -8.01 0.73
C TYR A 60 -1.87 -6.74 1.01
N CYS A 61 -2.36 -6.57 2.22
CA CYS A 61 -3.10 -5.38 2.62
C CYS A 61 -2.17 -4.26 3.10
N PHE A 62 -2.76 -3.11 3.40
CA PHE A 62 -2.18 -2.17 4.36
C PHE A 62 -3.16 -1.95 5.52
N VAL A 63 -2.64 -1.57 6.66
CA VAL A 63 -3.42 -1.28 7.86
C VAL A 63 -3.51 0.24 8.01
N ARG A 64 -4.71 0.77 7.86
CA ARG A 64 -4.94 2.22 7.92
C ARG A 64 -4.57 2.77 9.31
N GLN A 65 -3.74 3.81 9.34
CA GLN A 65 -3.40 4.49 10.59
C GLN A 65 -4.65 5.20 11.15
N GLY A 66 -4.79 5.15 12.47
CA GLY A 66 -5.88 5.80 13.20
C GLY A 66 -6.99 4.83 13.63
N ASP A 67 -7.54 4.04 12.72
CA ASP A 67 -8.64 3.09 13.00
C ASP A 67 -8.27 1.61 12.84
N PHE A 68 -7.08 1.31 12.33
CA PHE A 68 -6.55 -0.03 12.13
C PHE A 68 -7.37 -0.93 11.18
N HIS A 69 -8.19 -0.34 10.34
CA HIS A 69 -8.85 -1.10 9.29
C HIS A 69 -7.84 -1.71 8.32
N VAL A 70 -8.11 -2.94 7.91
CA VAL A 70 -7.25 -3.70 6.99
C VAL A 70 -7.77 -3.51 5.58
N ILE A 71 -6.99 -2.84 4.73
CA ILE A 71 -7.38 -2.46 3.37
C ILE A 71 -6.69 -3.37 2.37
N LEU A 72 -7.47 -4.13 1.61
CA LEU A 72 -6.98 -5.00 0.55
C LEU A 72 -7.44 -4.46 -0.81
N SER A 73 -6.48 -4.10 -1.65
CA SER A 73 -6.78 -3.67 -3.02
C SER A 73 -7.30 -4.84 -3.86
N GLY A 74 -8.31 -4.58 -4.67
CA GLY A 74 -8.88 -5.55 -5.61
C GLY A 74 -8.01 -5.80 -6.84
N ASP A 75 -6.91 -5.05 -6.99
CA ASP A 75 -5.98 -5.15 -8.12
C ASP A 75 -4.52 -5.25 -7.68
N HIS A 76 -3.60 -4.98 -8.59
CA HIS A 76 -2.16 -5.12 -8.40
C HIS A 76 -1.52 -4.04 -7.50
N ALA A 77 -2.27 -3.10 -6.94
CA ALA A 77 -1.73 -2.07 -6.02
C ALA A 77 -1.02 -2.70 -4.81
N CYS A 78 -1.39 -3.92 -4.43
CA CYS A 78 -0.72 -4.66 -3.35
C CYS A 78 0.76 -4.98 -3.60
N PHE A 79 1.24 -4.82 -4.83
CA PHE A 79 2.66 -5.01 -5.21
C PHE A 79 3.48 -3.72 -5.18
N ILE A 80 2.92 -2.59 -4.77
CA ILE A 80 3.70 -1.36 -4.60
C ILE A 80 4.65 -1.52 -3.42
N ASN A 81 5.96 -1.52 -3.68
CA ASN A 81 6.99 -1.68 -2.68
C ASN A 81 7.30 -0.38 -1.92
N HIS A 82 7.89 -0.54 -0.73
CA HIS A 82 8.39 0.56 0.09
C HIS A 82 9.66 1.17 -0.49
N SER A 83 9.76 2.48 -0.35
CA SER A 83 11.00 3.23 -0.58
C SER A 83 11.07 4.42 0.38
N ASP A 84 12.28 4.72 0.90
CA ASP A 84 12.54 5.97 1.64
C ASP A 84 12.55 7.19 0.72
N ARG A 85 12.65 6.96 -0.60
CA ARG A 85 12.56 8.00 -1.65
C ARG A 85 11.47 7.62 -2.65
N PRO A 86 10.20 7.60 -2.22
CA PRO A 86 9.11 7.13 -3.04
C PRO A 86 8.82 8.07 -4.21
N ASN A 87 8.29 7.52 -5.29
CA ASN A 87 7.80 8.32 -6.41
C ASN A 87 6.28 8.58 -6.35
N THR A 88 5.59 7.96 -5.39
CA THR A 88 4.17 8.25 -5.12
C THR A 88 3.90 8.46 -3.65
N GLY A 89 2.78 9.08 -3.33
CA GLY A 89 2.29 9.28 -1.97
C GLY A 89 0.96 10.01 -1.95
N ALA A 90 0.51 10.38 -0.75
CA ALA A 90 -0.77 11.04 -0.57
C ALA A 90 -0.84 12.36 -1.35
N SER A 91 -2.01 12.65 -1.92
CA SER A 91 -2.30 13.96 -2.48
C SER A 91 -2.16 15.03 -1.40
N LYS A 92 -1.56 16.16 -1.76
CA LYS A 92 -1.52 17.36 -0.90
C LYS A 92 -2.82 18.15 -0.95
N ASP A 93 -3.72 17.79 -1.87
CA ASP A 93 -5.04 18.39 -1.95
C ASP A 93 -5.94 17.76 -0.87
N ALA A 94 -6.36 18.56 0.09
CA ALA A 94 -7.25 18.17 1.18
C ALA A 94 -8.64 17.69 0.70
N ALA A 95 -9.02 17.99 -0.53
CA ALA A 95 -10.29 17.52 -1.12
C ALA A 95 -10.28 16.04 -1.49
N SER A 96 -9.11 15.37 -1.53
CA SER A 96 -9.01 13.93 -1.86
C SER A 96 -7.94 13.21 -1.02
N PRO A 97 -8.12 13.11 0.31
CA PRO A 97 -7.10 12.60 1.24
C PRO A 97 -6.70 11.13 1.01
N VAL A 98 -7.55 10.36 0.33
CA VAL A 98 -7.32 8.93 0.05
C VAL A 98 -6.75 8.65 -1.34
N THR A 99 -6.48 9.67 -2.13
CA THR A 99 -5.92 9.49 -3.47
C THR A 99 -4.40 9.53 -3.42
N THR A 100 -3.76 8.46 -3.86
CA THR A 100 -2.31 8.43 -4.11
C THR A 100 -2.02 9.10 -5.44
N VAL A 101 -1.01 9.98 -5.45
CA VAL A 101 -0.58 10.72 -6.65
C VAL A 101 0.91 10.51 -6.92
N ALA A 102 1.33 10.73 -8.16
CA ALA A 102 2.75 10.79 -8.51
C ALA A 102 3.39 12.06 -7.92
N TRP A 103 4.45 11.90 -7.11
CA TRP A 103 5.17 13.04 -6.52
C TRP A 103 6.24 13.63 -7.43
N ARG A 104 6.64 12.88 -8.45
CA ARG A 104 7.50 13.27 -9.54
C ARG A 104 7.07 12.59 -10.82
N ASP A 105 7.73 12.93 -11.94
CA ASP A 105 7.57 12.16 -13.17
C ASP A 105 8.09 10.73 -12.98
N ILE A 106 7.34 9.75 -13.51
CA ILE A 106 7.68 8.32 -13.47
C ILE A 106 7.79 7.84 -14.91
N GLN A 107 8.95 7.30 -15.28
CA GLN A 107 9.19 6.82 -16.63
C GLN A 107 8.49 5.48 -16.90
N ALA A 108 8.18 5.20 -18.16
CA ALA A 108 7.77 3.85 -18.55
C ALA A 108 8.86 2.84 -18.17
N GLY A 109 8.48 1.72 -17.54
CA GLY A 109 9.39 0.71 -17.04
C GLY A 109 9.93 0.98 -15.62
N GLU A 110 9.66 2.16 -15.04
CA GLU A 110 10.07 2.48 -13.67
C GLU A 110 9.12 1.83 -12.66
N GLU A 111 9.67 1.33 -11.55
CA GLU A 111 8.88 0.78 -10.45
C GLU A 111 8.16 1.90 -9.68
N ILE A 112 6.88 1.69 -9.41
CA ILE A 112 6.05 2.57 -8.58
C ILE A 112 6.29 2.21 -7.11
N THR A 113 6.64 3.19 -6.30
CA THR A 113 6.98 3.02 -4.88
C THR A 113 6.24 4.01 -3.99
N CYS A 114 6.01 3.63 -2.75
CA CYS A 114 5.42 4.49 -1.72
C CYS A 114 6.17 4.35 -0.40
N ASN A 115 5.93 5.25 0.55
CA ASN A 115 6.49 5.14 1.89
C ASN A 115 5.46 4.52 2.84
N TYR A 116 5.67 3.28 3.25
CA TYR A 116 4.77 2.56 4.17
C TYR A 116 4.59 3.28 5.50
N TRP A 117 5.65 3.91 6.02
CA TRP A 117 5.59 4.64 7.28
C TRP A 117 4.57 5.77 7.29
N SER A 118 4.20 6.29 6.12
CA SER A 118 3.29 7.42 6.02
C SER A 118 1.80 7.08 6.14
N TYR A 119 1.42 5.79 6.01
CA TYR A 119 0.00 5.40 5.97
C TYR A 119 -0.30 4.02 6.54
N ASP A 120 0.68 3.11 6.60
CA ASP A 120 0.48 1.73 7.00
C ASP A 120 0.89 1.51 8.46
N ALA A 121 -0.09 1.22 9.32
CA ALA A 121 0.15 0.92 10.72
C ALA A 121 0.97 -0.38 10.93
N ASP A 122 0.99 -1.27 9.95
CA ASP A 122 1.74 -2.52 9.98
C ASP A 122 3.12 -2.43 9.24
N ALA A 123 3.54 -1.21 8.90
CA ALA A 123 4.86 -0.96 8.29
C ALA A 123 6.02 -1.59 9.08
N PRO A 124 6.08 -1.50 10.44
CA PRO A 124 7.14 -2.15 11.21
C PRO A 124 7.22 -3.66 10.99
N TRP A 125 6.08 -4.32 10.86
CA TRP A 125 6.02 -5.76 10.60
C TRP A 125 6.48 -6.09 9.17
N LYS A 126 6.01 -5.35 8.19
CA LYS A 126 6.36 -5.54 6.78
C LYS A 126 7.84 -5.32 6.49
N LEU A 127 8.42 -4.34 7.17
CA LEU A 127 9.83 -3.97 7.00
C LEU A 127 10.78 -4.73 7.95
N GLY A 128 10.26 -5.71 8.71
CA GLY A 128 11.06 -6.58 9.57
C GLY A 128 11.60 -5.91 10.83
N VAL A 129 11.00 -4.80 11.25
CA VAL A 129 11.38 -4.08 12.48
C VAL A 129 10.83 -4.78 13.74
N VAL A 130 9.66 -5.42 13.62
CA VAL A 130 9.08 -6.22 14.69
C VAL A 130 8.99 -7.69 14.29
N PRO A 131 8.92 -8.64 15.26
CA PRO A 131 8.83 -10.07 15.00
C PRO A 131 7.61 -10.46 14.15
N ARG A 132 7.70 -11.60 13.46
CA ARG A 132 6.62 -12.09 12.59
C ARG A 132 5.34 -12.47 13.32
N ASP A 133 5.41 -12.81 14.59
CA ASP A 133 4.29 -13.10 15.48
C ASP A 133 3.73 -11.87 16.21
N ALA A 134 4.30 -10.69 15.96
CA ALA A 134 3.80 -9.44 16.55
C ALA A 134 2.33 -9.17 16.14
N PRO A 135 1.51 -8.62 17.05
CA PRO A 135 0.14 -8.26 16.74
C PRO A 135 0.07 -7.20 15.63
N LEU A 136 -1.09 -7.07 15.01
CA LEU A 136 -1.34 -6.07 13.96
C LEU A 136 -1.05 -4.65 14.49
N GLY A 137 -0.31 -3.86 13.73
CA GLY A 137 0.05 -2.49 14.11
C GLY A 137 1.10 -2.36 15.21
N ALA A 138 1.75 -3.46 15.61
CA ALA A 138 2.83 -3.41 16.59
C ALA A 138 4.00 -2.55 16.09
N GLY A 139 4.64 -1.81 17.01
CA GLY A 139 5.84 -1.02 16.72
C GLY A 139 5.57 0.37 16.10
N LEU A 140 4.31 0.76 15.92
CA LEU A 140 4.00 2.19 15.83
C LEU A 140 4.27 2.78 17.21
N ALA A 141 5.29 3.60 17.32
CA ALA A 141 5.50 4.38 18.52
C ALA A 141 4.21 5.16 18.80
N THR A 142 3.63 4.94 19.98
CA THR A 142 2.68 5.89 20.53
C THR A 142 3.42 7.21 20.64
N ALA A 143 3.19 8.05 19.64
CA ALA A 143 3.66 9.42 19.70
C ALA A 143 2.98 10.16 20.83
#